data_e2fbf0c9158feed166175a648ea499ac
#
_entry.id   e2fbf0c9158feed166175a648ea499ac
#
_cell.length_a   1.000
_cell.length_b   1.000
_cell.length_c   1.000
_cell.angle_alpha   90.00
_cell.angle_beta   90.00
_cell.angle_gamma   90.00
#
_symmetry.space_group_name_H-M   'P 1'
#
loop_
_entity.id
_entity.type
_entity.pdbx_description
1 polymer ?
#
loop_
_entity_poly.entity_id
_entity_poly.type
_entity_poly.pdbx_seq_one_letter_code
_entity_poly.pdbx_strand_id
1 'polypeptide(L)'
;MIETDVIVVGSGPAGSSAAKHAALGGARVILMDKKSEIGSPKRCAEGVSIQGLEKLGIEPSPRWVTQEVEGVRIQTPDGTDVWLTKDEVKLPEAGYILERKVFDKHMAMDAARAGAEIRIKTLVTGIDKIDDGYIVYTESMGEKIDYKCKILIAADGPEGHVARWAGLRPAAKAKEMESGVQYEMCNVKQERPGVIEFYLGSCAPGGYVWIFPKGDDIANVGLAILPHKAEKTAKEYLDDFIAKSPYLKDAQAVELNVGGDPVGGMTKKLYDDNILVCGDAAGQVNPLTGGGIISGMTGGMCAGQVAAQAIKEDCSKKFLKQYDKMAHEALDHEIKRYKKVQEYLLTLSDEELDSIGHAFQGESFEKISTTEIVQKLVKISPKALLKLGKFI
;
A
#
# COMPACT_ATOMS: atom_id res chain seq x y z
N MET A 1 -23.56 -25.88 0.44
CA MET A 1 -22.17 -25.51 0.79
C MET A 1 -21.28 -25.88 -0.41
N ILE A 2 -20.42 -24.96 -0.82
CA ILE A 2 -19.48 -25.15 -1.93
C ILE A 2 -18.10 -25.45 -1.37
N GLU A 3 -17.41 -26.47 -1.89
CA GLU A 3 -16.09 -26.88 -1.38
C GLU A 3 -14.97 -26.54 -2.36
N THR A 4 -13.88 -25.97 -1.84
CA THR A 4 -12.67 -25.67 -2.62
C THR A 4 -11.41 -25.92 -1.77
N ASP A 5 -10.22 -25.83 -2.37
CA ASP A 5 -8.98 -26.00 -1.63
C ASP A 5 -8.58 -24.69 -0.94
N VAL A 6 -8.65 -23.55 -1.65
CA VAL A 6 -8.24 -22.24 -1.15
C VAL A 6 -9.33 -21.21 -1.39
N ILE A 7 -9.66 -20.43 -0.37
CA ILE A 7 -10.46 -19.21 -0.52
C ILE A 7 -9.56 -18.02 -0.23
N VAL A 8 -9.57 -17.03 -1.13
CA VAL A 8 -8.91 -15.74 -0.97
C VAL A 8 -9.98 -14.67 -0.80
N VAL A 9 -9.93 -13.90 0.28
CA VAL A 9 -10.88 -12.83 0.59
C VAL A 9 -10.25 -11.48 0.31
N GLY A 10 -10.79 -10.76 -0.67
CA GLY A 10 -10.31 -9.48 -1.18
C GLY A 10 -9.53 -9.62 -2.48
N SER A 11 -9.98 -8.92 -3.54
CA SER A 11 -9.40 -8.95 -4.89
C SER A 11 -8.54 -7.71 -5.21
N GLY A 12 -8.00 -7.05 -4.19
CA GLY A 12 -6.94 -6.06 -4.38
C GLY A 12 -5.64 -6.70 -4.87
N PRO A 13 -4.56 -5.93 -5.06
CA PRO A 13 -3.29 -6.44 -5.58
C PRO A 13 -2.77 -7.67 -4.83
N ALA A 14 -2.80 -7.65 -3.51
CA ALA A 14 -2.34 -8.77 -2.67
C ALA A 14 -3.17 -10.04 -2.88
N GLY A 15 -4.51 -9.93 -2.84
CA GLY A 15 -5.37 -11.09 -2.99
C GLY A 15 -5.38 -11.66 -4.40
N SER A 16 -5.34 -10.81 -5.43
CA SER A 16 -5.20 -11.25 -6.82
C SER A 16 -3.89 -11.99 -7.05
N SER A 17 -2.78 -11.48 -6.47
CA SER A 17 -1.48 -12.16 -6.50
C SER A 17 -1.53 -13.51 -5.77
N ALA A 18 -2.14 -13.57 -4.59
CA ALA A 18 -2.29 -14.81 -3.83
C ALA A 18 -3.10 -15.86 -4.61
N ALA A 19 -4.24 -15.47 -5.17
CA ALA A 19 -5.09 -16.34 -5.94
C ALA A 19 -4.40 -16.87 -7.20
N LYS A 20 -3.68 -15.98 -7.94
CA LYS A 20 -2.88 -16.37 -9.11
C LYS A 20 -1.88 -17.46 -8.77
N HIS A 21 -1.06 -17.24 -7.73
CA HIS A 21 0.02 -18.16 -7.40
C HIS A 21 -0.48 -19.47 -6.75
N ALA A 22 -1.58 -19.43 -6.02
CA ALA A 22 -2.21 -20.64 -5.52
C ALA A 22 -2.77 -21.50 -6.68
N ALA A 23 -3.44 -20.87 -7.67
CA ALA A 23 -3.97 -21.56 -8.84
C ALA A 23 -2.86 -22.12 -9.74
N LEU A 24 -1.79 -21.35 -10.01
CA LEU A 24 -0.61 -21.83 -10.74
C LEU A 24 0.04 -23.04 -10.07
N GLY A 25 -0.01 -23.11 -8.73
CA GLY A 25 0.45 -24.27 -7.96
C GLY A 25 -0.50 -25.48 -8.00
N GLY A 26 -1.66 -25.38 -8.68
CA GLY A 26 -2.62 -26.46 -8.89
C GLY A 26 -3.72 -26.58 -7.84
N ALA A 27 -3.88 -25.59 -6.94
CA ALA A 27 -5.00 -25.55 -6.02
C ALA A 27 -6.29 -25.10 -6.73
N ARG A 28 -7.45 -25.62 -6.32
CA ARG A 28 -8.75 -25.05 -6.67
C ARG A 28 -8.96 -23.80 -5.83
N VAL A 29 -9.06 -22.63 -6.47
CA VAL A 29 -9.08 -21.33 -5.79
C VAL A 29 -10.36 -20.59 -6.08
N ILE A 30 -10.98 -20.02 -5.04
CA ILE A 30 -12.05 -19.03 -5.16
C ILE A 30 -11.54 -17.69 -4.61
N LEU A 31 -11.51 -16.67 -5.46
CA LEU A 31 -11.20 -15.29 -5.09
C LEU A 31 -12.50 -14.49 -4.92
N MET A 32 -12.75 -13.98 -3.73
CA MET A 32 -14.00 -13.28 -3.38
C MET A 32 -13.76 -11.79 -3.13
N ASP A 33 -14.67 -10.96 -3.61
CA ASP A 33 -14.69 -9.53 -3.27
C ASP A 33 -16.13 -9.04 -3.01
N LYS A 34 -16.29 -8.21 -1.96
CA LYS A 34 -17.56 -7.55 -1.62
C LYS A 34 -18.01 -6.53 -2.65
N LYS A 35 -17.08 -6.00 -3.45
CA LYS A 35 -17.33 -4.99 -4.46
C LYS A 35 -18.01 -5.62 -5.69
N SER A 36 -18.86 -4.83 -6.34
CA SER A 36 -19.44 -5.18 -7.64
C SER A 36 -18.46 -5.02 -8.80
N GLU A 37 -17.40 -4.24 -8.57
CA GLU A 37 -16.36 -3.95 -9.54
C GLU A 37 -14.99 -3.99 -8.85
N ILE A 38 -14.10 -4.85 -9.33
CA ILE A 38 -12.72 -4.94 -8.82
C ILE A 38 -11.99 -3.63 -9.14
N GLY A 39 -11.22 -3.12 -8.16
CA GLY A 39 -10.50 -1.86 -8.29
C GLY A 39 -11.33 -0.61 -7.93
N SER A 40 -12.68 -0.70 -7.84
CA SER A 40 -13.54 0.44 -7.56
C SER A 40 -14.33 0.26 -6.25
N PRO A 41 -14.43 1.31 -5.37
CA PRO A 41 -13.66 2.54 -5.42
C PRO A 41 -12.18 2.27 -5.13
N LYS A 42 -11.30 3.08 -5.76
CA LYS A 42 -9.87 3.05 -5.45
C LYS A 42 -9.58 3.77 -4.12
N ARG A 43 -8.49 3.40 -3.45
CA ARG A 43 -8.00 4.06 -2.23
C ARG A 43 -6.48 4.10 -2.30
N CYS A 44 -5.94 4.93 -3.20
CA CYS A 44 -4.51 4.93 -3.50
C CYS A 44 -4.13 6.17 -4.32
N ALA A 45 -2.91 6.69 -4.11
CA ALA A 45 -2.31 7.69 -4.98
C ALA A 45 -1.83 7.12 -6.33
N GLU A 46 -1.78 5.77 -6.44
CA GLU A 46 -1.54 5.02 -7.69
C GLU A 46 -0.07 4.95 -8.16
N GLY A 47 0.89 5.41 -7.35
CA GLY A 47 2.31 5.28 -7.67
C GLY A 47 2.84 3.85 -7.47
N VAL A 48 3.71 3.40 -8.37
CA VAL A 48 4.37 2.08 -8.29
C VAL A 48 5.76 2.11 -8.92
N SER A 49 6.73 1.37 -8.33
CA SER A 49 8.08 1.29 -8.91
C SER A 49 8.15 0.33 -10.10
N ILE A 50 8.95 0.71 -11.11
CA ILE A 50 9.30 -0.15 -12.24
C ILE A 50 9.96 -1.44 -11.75
N GLN A 51 10.98 -1.32 -10.89
CA GLN A 51 11.70 -2.47 -10.34
C GLN A 51 10.79 -3.42 -9.53
N GLY A 52 9.78 -2.87 -8.85
CA GLY A 52 8.80 -3.67 -8.12
C GLY A 52 7.92 -4.52 -9.06
N LEU A 53 7.48 -3.96 -10.18
CA LEU A 53 6.74 -4.69 -11.20
C LEU A 53 7.61 -5.77 -11.86
N GLU A 54 8.85 -5.44 -12.21
CA GLU A 54 9.83 -6.38 -12.81
C GLU A 54 10.07 -7.59 -11.91
N LYS A 55 10.30 -7.37 -10.59
CA LYS A 55 10.48 -8.45 -9.61
C LYS A 55 9.28 -9.39 -9.51
N LEU A 56 8.09 -8.89 -9.78
CA LEU A 56 6.85 -9.66 -9.79
C LEU A 56 6.53 -10.25 -11.19
N GLY A 57 7.38 -10.01 -12.20
CA GLY A 57 7.17 -10.45 -13.57
C GLY A 57 5.95 -9.81 -14.22
N ILE A 58 5.67 -8.54 -13.90
CA ILE A 58 4.53 -7.80 -14.43
C ILE A 58 5.04 -6.79 -15.46
N GLU A 59 4.71 -7.04 -16.72
CA GLU A 59 5.02 -6.12 -17.81
C GLU A 59 4.08 -4.90 -17.77
N PRO A 60 4.62 -3.68 -17.87
CA PRO A 60 3.81 -2.47 -17.91
C PRO A 60 2.91 -2.46 -19.16
N SER A 61 1.70 -1.96 -19.01
CA SER A 61 0.72 -1.90 -20.09
C SER A 61 0.12 -0.49 -20.21
N PRO A 62 0.01 0.06 -21.43
CA PRO A 62 -0.63 1.34 -21.66
C PRO A 62 -2.13 1.36 -21.30
N ARG A 63 -2.71 0.20 -20.96
CA ARG A 63 -4.09 0.12 -20.49
C ARG A 63 -4.27 0.62 -19.06
N TRP A 64 -3.22 0.53 -18.25
CA TRP A 64 -3.28 0.88 -16.83
C TRP A 64 -2.09 1.73 -16.35
N VAL A 65 -1.04 1.94 -17.15
CA VAL A 65 -0.03 2.98 -16.93
C VAL A 65 -0.58 4.26 -17.53
N THR A 66 -0.79 5.29 -16.70
CA THR A 66 -1.27 6.60 -17.15
C THR A 66 -0.13 7.59 -17.33
N GLN A 67 0.92 7.49 -16.50
CA GLN A 67 2.06 8.38 -16.53
C GLN A 67 3.33 7.64 -16.11
N GLU A 68 4.43 7.84 -16.82
CA GLU A 68 5.77 7.54 -16.31
C GLU A 68 6.27 8.75 -15.52
N VAL A 69 6.88 8.47 -14.35
CA VAL A 69 7.36 9.51 -13.44
C VAL A 69 8.69 10.06 -13.94
N GLU A 70 8.76 11.37 -14.19
CA GLU A 70 9.95 12.08 -14.68
C GLU A 70 10.84 12.63 -13.56
N GLY A 71 10.33 12.65 -12.35
CA GLY A 71 11.05 13.11 -11.16
C GLY A 71 10.17 13.29 -9.96
N VAL A 72 10.77 13.73 -8.87
CA VAL A 72 10.08 14.02 -7.61
C VAL A 72 10.47 15.42 -7.11
N ARG A 73 9.49 16.18 -6.68
CA ARG A 73 9.64 17.43 -5.95
C ARG A 73 9.18 17.23 -4.51
N ILE A 74 10.02 17.60 -3.56
CA ILE A 74 9.68 17.63 -2.13
C ILE A 74 9.74 19.08 -1.69
N GLN A 75 8.62 19.62 -1.22
CA GLN A 75 8.56 20.98 -0.69
C GLN A 75 8.44 20.95 0.82
N THR A 76 9.28 21.75 1.48
CA THR A 76 9.24 21.98 2.94
C THR A 76 8.26 23.11 3.29
N PRO A 77 7.92 23.29 4.59
CA PRO A 77 6.91 24.28 5.01
C PRO A 77 7.16 25.72 4.57
N ASP A 78 8.44 26.17 4.51
CA ASP A 78 8.81 27.51 4.07
C ASP A 78 8.82 27.71 2.55
N GLY A 79 8.48 26.63 1.79
CA GLY A 79 8.45 26.65 0.33
C GLY A 79 9.77 26.26 -0.34
N THR A 80 10.76 25.79 0.41
CA THR A 80 12.02 25.29 -0.16
C THR A 80 11.79 24.00 -0.92
N ASP A 81 12.27 23.94 -2.16
CA ASP A 81 12.13 22.78 -3.03
C ASP A 81 13.41 21.94 -3.09
N VAL A 82 13.24 20.63 -2.90
CA VAL A 82 14.26 19.62 -3.18
C VAL A 82 13.78 18.81 -4.39
N TRP A 83 14.57 18.82 -5.46
CA TRP A 83 14.26 18.13 -6.69
C TRP A 83 15.11 16.89 -6.85
N LEU A 84 14.49 15.78 -7.24
CA LEU A 84 15.16 14.55 -7.64
C LEU A 84 14.77 14.24 -9.08
N THR A 85 15.76 14.02 -9.93
CA THR A 85 15.53 13.57 -11.29
C THR A 85 15.09 12.13 -11.33
N LYS A 86 14.58 11.66 -12.45
CA LYS A 86 14.17 10.29 -12.69
C LYS A 86 15.25 9.27 -12.28
N ASP A 87 16.52 9.55 -12.59
CA ASP A 87 17.66 8.66 -12.32
C ASP A 87 18.07 8.66 -10.84
N GLU A 88 17.76 9.73 -10.11
CA GLU A 88 18.05 9.87 -8.68
C GLU A 88 16.96 9.29 -7.77
N VAL A 89 15.74 9.13 -8.28
CA VAL A 89 14.58 8.67 -7.50
C VAL A 89 14.72 7.19 -7.18
N LYS A 90 14.74 6.89 -5.88
CA LYS A 90 14.77 5.51 -5.36
C LYS A 90 13.56 5.18 -4.49
N LEU A 91 12.48 5.95 -4.62
CA LEU A 91 11.24 5.69 -3.89
C LEU A 91 10.47 4.55 -4.56
N PRO A 92 9.92 3.60 -3.79
CA PRO A 92 9.18 2.47 -4.33
C PRO A 92 7.93 2.85 -5.15
N GLU A 93 7.42 4.06 -4.97
CA GLU A 93 6.23 4.58 -5.64
C GLU A 93 6.56 5.44 -6.87
N ALA A 94 7.85 5.74 -7.10
CA ALA A 94 8.28 6.59 -8.20
C ALA A 94 8.75 5.74 -9.40
N GLY A 95 7.83 5.49 -10.31
CA GLY A 95 8.09 4.74 -11.54
C GLY A 95 6.96 4.97 -12.51
N TYR A 96 5.78 4.45 -12.20
CA TYR A 96 4.56 4.70 -12.97
C TYR A 96 3.44 5.16 -12.06
N ILE A 97 2.56 6.00 -12.60
CA ILE A 97 1.23 6.25 -12.03
C ILE A 97 0.25 5.37 -12.79
N LEU A 98 -0.57 4.66 -12.04
CA LEU A 98 -1.49 3.66 -12.57
C LEU A 98 -2.92 4.21 -12.67
N GLU A 99 -3.74 3.56 -13.49
CA GLU A 99 -5.19 3.54 -13.31
C GLU A 99 -5.55 2.26 -12.53
N ARG A 100 -5.67 2.36 -11.21
CA ARG A 100 -5.90 1.24 -10.30
C ARG A 100 -7.20 0.48 -10.60
N LYS A 101 -8.23 1.17 -11.08
CA LYS A 101 -9.48 0.51 -11.49
C LYS A 101 -9.26 -0.48 -12.63
N VAL A 102 -8.30 -0.20 -13.51
CA VAL A 102 -7.92 -1.08 -14.60
C VAL A 102 -6.86 -2.09 -14.17
N PHE A 103 -5.83 -1.64 -13.44
CA PHE A 103 -4.75 -2.49 -12.95
C PHE A 103 -5.25 -3.65 -12.09
N ASP A 104 -6.08 -3.37 -11.07
CA ASP A 104 -6.60 -4.40 -10.16
C ASP A 104 -7.45 -5.44 -10.92
N LYS A 105 -8.25 -5.01 -11.92
CA LYS A 105 -8.96 -5.93 -12.81
C LYS A 105 -8.02 -6.82 -13.60
N HIS A 106 -6.92 -6.27 -14.13
CA HIS A 106 -5.93 -7.05 -14.86
C HIS A 106 -5.28 -8.11 -13.97
N MET A 107 -4.92 -7.76 -12.73
CA MET A 107 -4.37 -8.73 -11.77
C MET A 107 -5.36 -9.84 -11.44
N ALA A 108 -6.63 -9.51 -11.27
CA ALA A 108 -7.67 -10.51 -11.05
C ALA A 108 -7.93 -11.37 -12.31
N MET A 109 -7.90 -10.80 -13.51
CA MET A 109 -7.98 -11.55 -14.76
C MET A 109 -6.81 -12.53 -14.91
N ASP A 110 -5.61 -12.15 -14.47
CA ASP A 110 -4.45 -13.06 -14.47
C ASP A 110 -4.63 -14.21 -13.48
N ALA A 111 -5.24 -13.96 -12.32
CA ALA A 111 -5.63 -15.01 -11.40
C ALA A 111 -6.66 -15.97 -12.03
N ALA A 112 -7.65 -15.42 -12.74
CA ALA A 112 -8.64 -16.24 -13.47
C ALA A 112 -8.01 -17.08 -14.60
N ARG A 113 -7.08 -16.50 -15.38
CA ARG A 113 -6.32 -17.23 -16.42
C ARG A 113 -5.45 -18.33 -15.84
N ALA A 114 -4.99 -18.17 -14.59
CA ALA A 114 -4.27 -19.21 -13.85
C ALA A 114 -5.18 -20.32 -13.31
N GLY A 115 -6.51 -20.15 -13.38
CA GLY A 115 -7.50 -21.14 -12.96
C GLY A 115 -8.29 -20.78 -11.69
N ALA A 116 -8.11 -19.59 -11.12
CA ALA A 116 -8.92 -19.14 -9.99
C ALA A 116 -10.34 -18.75 -10.44
N GLU A 117 -11.35 -19.18 -9.68
CA GLU A 117 -12.72 -18.72 -9.84
C GLU A 117 -12.91 -17.37 -9.14
N ILE A 118 -13.48 -16.37 -9.82
CA ILE A 118 -13.71 -15.05 -9.25
C ILE A 118 -15.18 -14.88 -8.85
N ARG A 119 -15.42 -14.43 -7.62
CA ARG A 119 -16.74 -14.12 -7.07
C ARG A 119 -16.79 -12.65 -6.61
N ILE A 120 -17.26 -11.77 -7.51
CA ILE A 120 -17.55 -10.37 -7.18
C ILE A 120 -18.87 -10.27 -6.43
N LYS A 121 -19.11 -9.10 -5.79
CA LYS A 121 -20.34 -8.82 -5.03
C LYS A 121 -20.61 -9.88 -3.95
N THR A 122 -19.56 -10.53 -3.44
CA THR A 122 -19.61 -11.59 -2.44
C THR A 122 -18.96 -11.11 -1.16
N LEU A 123 -19.78 -10.71 -0.19
CA LEU A 123 -19.34 -10.22 1.11
C LEU A 123 -19.15 -11.43 2.05
N VAL A 124 -17.94 -11.60 2.57
CA VAL A 124 -17.70 -12.53 3.68
C VAL A 124 -18.20 -11.90 4.96
N THR A 125 -19.15 -12.57 5.62
CA THR A 125 -19.84 -12.08 6.82
C THR A 125 -19.36 -12.75 8.10
N GLY A 126 -18.62 -13.86 8.00
CA GLY A 126 -18.06 -14.60 9.12
C GLY A 126 -17.24 -15.79 8.68
N ILE A 127 -16.49 -16.36 9.61
CA ILE A 127 -15.71 -17.58 9.43
C ILE A 127 -15.81 -18.46 10.67
N ASP A 128 -15.85 -19.79 10.48
CA ASP A 128 -15.72 -20.76 11.56
C ASP A 128 -14.55 -21.70 11.29
N LYS A 129 -13.67 -21.86 12.27
CA LYS A 129 -12.59 -22.84 12.21
C LYS A 129 -13.15 -24.24 12.41
N ILE A 130 -12.79 -25.16 11.51
CA ILE A 130 -13.09 -26.59 11.62
C ILE A 130 -11.79 -27.41 11.62
N ASP A 131 -11.86 -28.71 11.86
CA ASP A 131 -10.66 -29.55 12.01
C ASP A 131 -9.74 -29.50 10.78
N ASP A 132 -10.30 -29.47 9.56
CA ASP A 132 -9.59 -29.55 8.29
C ASP A 132 -9.64 -28.25 7.45
N GLY A 133 -9.94 -27.10 8.06
CA GLY A 133 -10.02 -25.84 7.34
C GLY A 133 -10.93 -24.80 7.97
N TYR A 134 -11.67 -24.11 7.10
CA TYR A 134 -12.63 -23.08 7.50
C TYR A 134 -13.97 -23.24 6.75
N ILE A 135 -15.06 -22.93 7.46
CA ILE A 135 -16.33 -22.54 6.85
C ILE A 135 -16.31 -21.02 6.70
N VAL A 136 -16.65 -20.55 5.50
CA VAL A 136 -16.71 -19.12 5.18
C VAL A 136 -18.14 -18.77 4.82
N TYR A 137 -18.76 -17.93 5.63
CA TYR A 137 -20.12 -17.44 5.45
C TYR A 137 -20.11 -16.22 4.54
N THR A 138 -20.97 -16.24 3.54
CA THR A 138 -21.04 -15.12 2.58
C THR A 138 -22.46 -14.67 2.31
N GLU A 139 -22.58 -13.43 1.84
CA GLU A 139 -23.80 -12.88 1.29
C GLU A 139 -23.51 -12.28 -0.10
N SER A 140 -24.29 -12.70 -1.10
CA SER A 140 -24.19 -12.22 -2.47
C SER A 140 -25.59 -11.96 -3.02
N MET A 141 -25.89 -10.73 -3.43
CA MET A 141 -27.18 -10.34 -4.02
C MET A 141 -28.39 -10.71 -3.17
N GLY A 142 -28.26 -10.71 -1.83
CA GLY A 142 -29.30 -11.09 -0.88
C GLY A 142 -29.36 -12.60 -0.58
N GLU A 143 -28.56 -13.41 -1.24
CA GLU A 143 -28.46 -14.84 -0.96
C GLU A 143 -27.29 -15.15 -0.05
N LYS A 144 -27.51 -16.04 0.92
CA LYS A 144 -26.46 -16.56 1.80
C LYS A 144 -25.93 -17.87 1.23
N ILE A 145 -24.61 -17.90 1.03
CA ILE A 145 -23.91 -19.05 0.47
C ILE A 145 -22.74 -19.38 1.40
N ASP A 146 -22.68 -20.62 1.87
CA ASP A 146 -21.59 -21.10 2.69
C ASP A 146 -20.57 -21.85 1.87
N TYR A 147 -19.31 -21.59 2.15
CA TYR A 147 -18.17 -22.25 1.51
C TYR A 147 -17.33 -22.99 2.56
N LYS A 148 -16.70 -24.09 2.11
CA LYS A 148 -15.68 -24.80 2.89
C LYS A 148 -14.36 -24.77 2.14
N CYS A 149 -13.26 -24.46 2.83
CA CYS A 149 -11.92 -24.50 2.27
C CYS A 149 -10.92 -25.13 3.23
N LYS A 150 -9.83 -25.70 2.67
CA LYS A 150 -8.70 -26.22 3.44
C LYS A 150 -7.81 -25.06 3.93
N ILE A 151 -7.60 -24.05 3.09
CA ILE A 151 -6.83 -22.85 3.44
C ILE A 151 -7.63 -21.60 3.13
N LEU A 152 -7.64 -20.67 4.07
CA LEU A 152 -8.19 -19.33 3.93
C LEU A 152 -7.05 -18.32 3.83
N ILE A 153 -7.06 -17.44 2.82
CA ILE A 153 -6.14 -16.32 2.70
C ILE A 153 -6.90 -15.01 2.91
N ALA A 154 -6.59 -14.32 4.00
CA ALA A 154 -7.15 -13.02 4.33
C ALA A 154 -6.33 -11.92 3.64
N ALA A 155 -6.90 -11.30 2.61
CA ALA A 155 -6.35 -10.17 1.85
C ALA A 155 -7.36 -9.01 1.77
N ASP A 156 -8.17 -8.87 2.84
CA ASP A 156 -9.36 -8.02 2.92
C ASP A 156 -9.05 -6.55 3.30
N GLY A 157 -7.79 -6.15 3.08
CA GLY A 157 -7.34 -4.77 3.14
C GLY A 157 -7.18 -4.20 4.55
N PRO A 158 -7.17 -2.86 4.70
CA PRO A 158 -6.84 -2.22 5.98
C PRO A 158 -7.86 -2.51 7.08
N GLU A 159 -9.12 -2.79 6.75
CA GLU A 159 -10.13 -3.19 7.72
C GLU A 159 -9.82 -4.56 8.35
N GLY A 160 -9.29 -5.53 7.57
CA GLY A 160 -8.78 -6.82 8.02
C GLY A 160 -9.75 -7.60 8.90
N HIS A 161 -11.04 -7.69 8.52
CA HIS A 161 -12.07 -8.38 9.32
C HIS A 161 -11.77 -9.86 9.47
N VAL A 162 -11.40 -10.53 8.37
CA VAL A 162 -11.12 -11.98 8.37
C VAL A 162 -9.91 -12.29 9.26
N ALA A 163 -8.83 -11.51 9.12
CA ALA A 163 -7.66 -11.67 9.99
C ALA A 163 -7.97 -11.43 11.47
N ARG A 164 -8.91 -10.53 11.80
CA ARG A 164 -9.37 -10.27 13.18
C ARG A 164 -10.24 -11.40 13.70
N TRP A 165 -11.19 -11.91 12.92
CA TRP A 165 -12.01 -13.04 13.31
C TRP A 165 -11.17 -14.28 13.60
N ALA A 166 -10.08 -14.48 12.85
CA ALA A 166 -9.11 -15.54 13.09
C ALA A 166 -8.13 -15.27 14.25
N GLY A 167 -8.21 -14.10 14.91
CA GLY A 167 -7.31 -13.74 16.01
C GLY A 167 -5.86 -13.44 15.60
N LEU A 168 -5.62 -13.20 14.30
CA LEU A 168 -4.28 -12.93 13.76
C LEU A 168 -3.91 -11.45 13.78
N ARG A 169 -4.91 -10.57 13.72
CA ARG A 169 -4.70 -9.13 13.75
C ARG A 169 -5.46 -8.50 14.91
N PRO A 170 -4.78 -7.84 15.86
CA PRO A 170 -5.45 -6.99 16.83
C PRO A 170 -6.07 -5.77 16.10
N ALA A 171 -7.02 -5.09 16.75
CA ALA A 171 -7.50 -3.81 16.25
C ALA A 171 -6.30 -2.87 16.04
N ALA A 172 -6.27 -2.20 14.90
CA ALA A 172 -5.20 -1.23 14.60
C ALA A 172 -5.20 -0.13 15.69
N LYS A 173 -4.02 0.19 16.20
CA LYS A 173 -3.90 1.32 17.13
C LYS A 173 -4.08 2.60 16.35
N ALA A 174 -4.85 3.55 16.90
CA ALA A 174 -5.13 4.83 16.25
C ALA A 174 -3.87 5.58 15.78
N LYS A 175 -2.74 5.44 16.52
CA LYS A 175 -1.45 6.03 16.17
C LYS A 175 -0.69 5.31 15.04
N GLU A 176 -1.17 4.18 14.58
CA GLU A 176 -0.58 3.33 13.54
C GLU A 176 -1.48 3.26 12.29
N MET A 177 -2.53 4.09 12.27
CA MET A 177 -3.48 4.18 11.17
C MET A 177 -3.55 5.64 10.71
N GLU A 178 -3.14 5.91 9.49
CA GLU A 178 -3.35 7.20 8.84
C GLU A 178 -4.78 7.32 8.32
N SER A 179 -5.28 8.56 8.28
CA SER A 179 -6.50 8.92 7.59
C SER A 179 -6.15 9.63 6.30
N GLY A 180 -6.41 8.97 5.19
CA GLY A 180 -6.14 9.48 3.84
C GLY A 180 -7.39 10.00 3.17
N VAL A 181 -7.24 11.08 2.42
CA VAL A 181 -8.25 11.63 1.52
C VAL A 181 -7.58 12.11 0.24
N GLN A 182 -8.24 11.90 -0.88
CA GLN A 182 -7.72 12.26 -2.20
C GLN A 182 -8.86 12.63 -3.13
N TYR A 183 -8.63 13.66 -3.93
CA TYR A 183 -9.40 13.93 -5.13
C TYR A 183 -8.63 13.47 -6.37
N GLU A 184 -9.27 12.87 -7.35
CA GLU A 184 -8.81 12.93 -8.72
C GLU A 184 -9.34 14.23 -9.30
N MET A 185 -8.45 15.06 -9.84
CA MET A 185 -8.78 16.41 -10.30
C MET A 185 -8.37 16.60 -11.77
N CYS A 186 -9.14 17.37 -12.51
CA CYS A 186 -8.77 17.89 -13.83
C CYS A 186 -8.47 19.40 -13.76
N ASN A 187 -7.92 19.97 -14.83
CA ASN A 187 -7.42 21.34 -14.92
C ASN A 187 -6.30 21.64 -13.90
N VAL A 188 -5.51 20.63 -13.55
CA VAL A 188 -4.34 20.80 -12.68
C VAL A 188 -3.19 21.40 -13.49
N LYS A 189 -2.63 22.49 -13.01
CA LYS A 189 -1.53 23.20 -13.69
C LYS A 189 -0.19 22.86 -13.02
N GLN A 190 0.41 21.72 -13.33
CA GLN A 190 1.73 21.38 -12.81
C GLN A 190 2.83 22.27 -13.41
N GLU A 191 3.79 22.64 -12.58
CA GLU A 191 4.98 23.39 -13.02
C GLU A 191 5.82 22.56 -14.00
N ARG A 192 5.98 21.26 -13.68
CA ARG A 192 6.68 20.29 -14.52
C ARG A 192 5.81 19.05 -14.72
N PRO A 193 5.37 18.79 -15.96
CA PRO A 193 4.58 17.59 -16.26
C PRO A 193 5.33 16.31 -15.88
N GLY A 194 4.60 15.31 -15.37
CA GLY A 194 5.15 14.00 -15.01
C GLY A 194 5.93 13.94 -13.70
N VAL A 195 6.05 15.06 -12.97
CA VAL A 195 6.73 15.10 -11.67
C VAL A 195 5.75 14.82 -10.54
N ILE A 196 6.11 13.89 -9.66
CA ILE A 196 5.40 13.67 -8.39
C ILE A 196 5.80 14.77 -7.41
N GLU A 197 4.82 15.33 -6.72
CA GLU A 197 5.07 16.37 -5.72
C GLU A 197 4.64 15.91 -4.33
N PHE A 198 5.50 16.16 -3.35
CA PHE A 198 5.24 15.96 -1.93
C PHE A 198 5.38 17.27 -1.17
N TYR A 199 4.45 17.54 -0.24
CA TYR A 199 4.49 18.70 0.63
C TYR A 199 4.49 18.24 2.08
N LEU A 200 5.49 18.67 2.83
CA LEU A 200 5.73 18.22 4.21
C LEU A 200 5.27 19.25 5.24
N GLY A 201 5.20 18.82 6.50
CA GLY A 201 4.98 19.68 7.64
C GLY A 201 3.53 19.83 8.07
N SER A 202 3.21 20.97 8.66
CA SER A 202 1.91 21.25 9.31
C SER A 202 0.72 21.26 8.36
N CYS A 203 0.94 21.28 7.05
CA CYS A 203 -0.15 21.10 6.05
C CYS A 203 -0.76 19.70 6.07
N ALA A 204 -0.04 18.69 6.59
CA ALA A 204 -0.52 17.32 6.76
C ALA A 204 0.11 16.67 8.01
N PRO A 205 -0.41 16.94 9.22
CA PRO A 205 0.23 16.54 10.49
C PRO A 205 0.44 15.03 10.61
N GLY A 206 1.69 14.61 10.63
CA GLY A 206 2.09 13.21 10.75
C GLY A 206 2.10 12.41 9.45
N GLY A 207 1.86 13.07 8.31
CA GLY A 207 1.93 12.52 6.98
C GLY A 207 2.46 13.54 5.98
N TYR A 208 1.87 13.61 4.78
CA TYR A 208 2.25 14.54 3.73
C TYR A 208 1.09 14.75 2.74
N VAL A 209 1.16 15.85 1.96
CA VAL A 209 0.31 16.07 0.79
C VAL A 209 1.02 15.53 -0.44
N TRP A 210 0.28 14.98 -1.39
CA TRP A 210 0.81 14.55 -2.69
C TRP A 210 0.03 15.12 -3.87
N ILE A 211 0.73 15.34 -4.99
CA ILE A 211 0.17 15.56 -6.32
C ILE A 211 0.82 14.55 -7.25
N PHE A 212 0.06 13.57 -7.71
CA PHE A 212 0.52 12.49 -8.58
C PHE A 212 -0.12 12.66 -9.96
N PRO A 213 0.65 13.05 -10.99
CA PRO A 213 0.12 13.29 -12.33
C PRO A 213 -0.40 12.00 -12.98
N LYS A 214 -1.52 12.09 -13.68
CA LYS A 214 -2.10 10.97 -14.44
C LYS A 214 -2.09 11.21 -15.96
N GLY A 215 -1.26 12.13 -16.43
CA GLY A 215 -1.22 12.59 -17.81
C GLY A 215 -2.12 13.81 -18.05
N ASP A 216 -1.82 14.54 -19.13
CA ASP A 216 -2.48 15.80 -19.50
C ASP A 216 -2.57 16.79 -18.32
N ASP A 217 -3.79 17.20 -17.95
CA ASP A 217 -4.09 18.09 -16.84
C ASP A 217 -4.75 17.36 -15.65
N ILE A 218 -4.62 16.03 -15.60
CA ILE A 218 -5.25 15.20 -14.57
C ILE A 218 -4.21 14.80 -13.51
N ALA A 219 -4.59 14.89 -12.23
CA ALA A 219 -3.77 14.42 -11.12
C ALA A 219 -4.59 13.87 -9.96
N ASN A 220 -3.99 12.95 -9.22
CA ASN A 220 -4.42 12.59 -7.88
C ASN A 220 -3.83 13.59 -6.88
N VAL A 221 -4.68 14.39 -6.26
CA VAL A 221 -4.32 15.37 -5.24
C VAL A 221 -4.87 14.91 -3.91
N GLY A 222 -4.00 14.63 -2.96
CA GLY A 222 -4.45 14.07 -1.69
C GLY A 222 -3.47 14.30 -0.55
N LEU A 223 -3.87 13.87 0.62
CA LEU A 223 -3.01 13.82 1.81
C LEU A 223 -3.40 12.67 2.74
N ALA A 224 -2.45 12.29 3.57
CA ALA A 224 -2.70 11.47 4.74
C ALA A 224 -2.23 12.21 6.00
N ILE A 225 -2.94 11.99 7.10
CA ILE A 225 -2.60 12.53 8.43
C ILE A 225 -2.66 11.42 9.47
N LEU A 226 -1.92 11.60 10.57
CA LEU A 226 -2.14 10.84 11.79
C LEU A 226 -3.19 11.57 12.65
N PRO A 227 -4.41 11.04 12.83
CA PRO A 227 -5.51 11.76 13.48
C PRO A 227 -5.19 12.28 14.88
N HIS A 228 -4.31 11.59 15.62
CA HIS A 228 -3.91 12.00 16.96
C HIS A 228 -2.92 13.19 17.00
N LYS A 229 -2.40 13.60 15.84
CA LYS A 229 -1.53 14.79 15.68
C LYS A 229 -2.27 15.95 15.02
N ALA A 230 -3.48 15.74 14.54
CA ALA A 230 -4.24 16.68 13.74
C ALA A 230 -5.35 17.36 14.55
N GLU A 231 -5.61 18.62 14.27
CA GLU A 231 -6.70 19.42 14.86
C GLU A 231 -7.95 19.42 13.97
N LYS A 232 -7.80 19.10 12.69
CA LYS A 232 -8.84 19.05 11.67
C LYS A 232 -8.94 17.66 11.06
N THR A 233 -10.00 17.40 10.32
CA THR A 233 -10.11 16.18 9.49
C THR A 233 -9.15 16.24 8.32
N ALA A 234 -8.79 15.07 7.77
CA ALA A 234 -7.96 14.98 6.56
C ALA A 234 -8.56 15.81 5.41
N LYS A 235 -9.89 15.77 5.25
CA LYS A 235 -10.59 16.54 4.21
C LYS A 235 -10.41 18.05 4.38
N GLU A 236 -10.56 18.57 5.59
CA GLU A 236 -10.38 20.00 5.85
C GLU A 236 -8.95 20.46 5.55
N TYR A 237 -7.93 19.65 5.90
CA TYR A 237 -6.53 19.95 5.53
C TYR A 237 -6.34 19.95 4.02
N LEU A 238 -6.93 19.00 3.29
CA LEU A 238 -6.82 18.92 1.82
C LEU A 238 -7.51 20.12 1.15
N ASP A 239 -8.71 20.47 1.59
CA ASP A 239 -9.45 21.61 1.03
C ASP A 239 -8.69 22.93 1.29
N ASP A 240 -8.10 23.11 2.49
CA ASP A 240 -7.27 24.26 2.82
C ASP A 240 -5.99 24.32 1.95
N PHE A 241 -5.37 23.17 1.65
CA PHE A 241 -4.21 23.09 0.77
C PHE A 241 -4.56 23.48 -0.67
N ILE A 242 -5.65 22.91 -1.20
CA ILE A 242 -6.13 23.18 -2.56
C ILE A 242 -6.46 24.69 -2.72
N ALA A 243 -7.14 25.28 -1.75
CA ALA A 243 -7.53 26.69 -1.79
C ALA A 243 -6.32 27.64 -1.80
N LYS A 244 -5.19 27.23 -1.23
CA LYS A 244 -3.96 28.03 -1.17
C LYS A 244 -3.01 27.79 -2.33
N SER A 245 -3.16 26.66 -3.04
CA SER A 245 -2.26 26.27 -4.11
C SER A 245 -2.53 27.06 -5.40
N PRO A 246 -1.56 27.75 -5.97
CA PRO A 246 -1.72 28.47 -7.22
C PRO A 246 -1.97 27.53 -8.43
N TYR A 247 -1.56 26.28 -8.32
CA TYR A 247 -1.67 25.26 -9.38
C TYR A 247 -3.03 24.55 -9.38
N LEU A 248 -3.77 24.60 -8.25
CA LEU A 248 -5.00 23.85 -8.03
C LEU A 248 -6.25 24.72 -7.96
N LYS A 249 -6.11 26.05 -7.94
CA LYS A 249 -7.25 26.98 -7.75
C LYS A 249 -8.36 26.87 -8.81
N ASP A 250 -8.00 26.48 -10.04
CA ASP A 250 -8.91 26.29 -11.17
C ASP A 250 -9.26 24.81 -11.39
N ALA A 251 -8.64 23.91 -10.64
CA ALA A 251 -8.84 22.47 -10.77
C ALA A 251 -10.21 22.05 -10.21
N GLN A 252 -10.78 20.99 -10.80
CA GLN A 252 -12.07 20.47 -10.43
C GLN A 252 -11.96 19.00 -10.02
N ALA A 253 -12.53 18.65 -8.87
CA ALA A 253 -12.58 17.29 -8.40
C ALA A 253 -13.61 16.47 -9.19
N VAL A 254 -13.19 15.35 -9.76
CA VAL A 254 -14.04 14.41 -10.50
C VAL A 254 -14.27 13.11 -9.73
N GLU A 255 -13.42 12.80 -8.74
CA GLU A 255 -13.57 11.66 -7.85
C GLU A 255 -13.04 11.97 -6.44
N LEU A 256 -13.74 11.50 -5.41
CA LEU A 256 -13.31 11.55 -4.02
C LEU A 256 -13.00 10.15 -3.52
N ASN A 257 -11.80 9.97 -2.97
CA ASN A 257 -11.35 8.73 -2.32
C ASN A 257 -10.99 8.99 -0.86
N VAL A 258 -11.45 8.11 0.02
CA VAL A 258 -11.14 8.15 1.46
C VAL A 258 -10.73 6.77 1.92
N GLY A 259 -9.72 6.69 2.75
CA GLY A 259 -9.24 5.41 3.28
C GLY A 259 -8.36 5.55 4.50
N GLY A 260 -8.15 4.44 5.20
CA GLY A 260 -7.13 4.31 6.22
C GLY A 260 -5.92 3.57 5.68
N ASP A 261 -4.72 3.94 6.13
CA ASP A 261 -3.48 3.28 5.76
C ASP A 261 -2.75 2.75 7.00
N PRO A 262 -2.47 1.42 7.09
CA PRO A 262 -1.84 0.82 8.25
C PRO A 262 -0.31 0.99 8.22
N VAL A 263 0.18 2.13 8.68
CA VAL A 263 1.61 2.49 8.71
C VAL A 263 2.36 1.99 9.97
N GLY A 264 1.74 1.09 10.72
CA GLY A 264 2.35 0.49 11.93
C GLY A 264 3.49 -0.49 11.66
N GLY A 265 3.61 -0.96 10.43
CA GLY A 265 4.48 -2.04 10.01
C GLY A 265 3.80 -3.41 10.04
N MET A 266 4.52 -4.44 9.61
CA MET A 266 3.98 -5.79 9.44
C MET A 266 3.60 -6.42 10.78
N THR A 267 2.48 -7.16 10.79
CA THR A 267 1.99 -7.87 11.97
C THR A 267 2.96 -9.01 12.35
N LYS A 268 3.07 -9.28 13.65
CA LYS A 268 4.01 -10.30 14.15
C LYS A 268 3.65 -11.74 13.76
N LYS A 269 2.41 -11.98 13.40
CA LYS A 269 1.90 -13.32 13.09
C LYS A 269 1.06 -13.24 11.83
N LEU A 270 1.54 -13.86 10.76
CA LEU A 270 0.95 -13.82 9.43
C LEU A 270 0.14 -15.08 9.09
N TYR A 271 0.10 -16.06 10.02
CA TYR A 271 -0.49 -17.37 9.78
C TYR A 271 -1.02 -18.02 11.07
N ASP A 272 -1.91 -18.97 10.93
CA ASP A 272 -2.25 -20.00 11.91
C ASP A 272 -2.66 -21.30 11.18
N ASP A 273 -3.23 -22.29 11.89
CA ASP A 273 -3.73 -23.49 11.25
C ASP A 273 -4.77 -23.14 10.18
N ASN A 274 -4.51 -23.55 8.95
CA ASN A 274 -5.36 -23.36 7.77
C ASN A 274 -5.65 -21.90 7.36
N ILE A 275 -4.87 -20.91 7.83
CA ILE A 275 -5.07 -19.50 7.45
C ILE A 275 -3.76 -18.73 7.28
N LEU A 276 -3.73 -17.88 6.27
CA LEU A 276 -2.67 -16.93 5.96
C LEU A 276 -3.25 -15.50 5.85
N VAL A 277 -2.44 -14.48 6.16
CA VAL A 277 -2.84 -13.07 6.05
C VAL A 277 -1.82 -12.32 5.20
N CYS A 278 -2.23 -11.54 4.19
CA CYS A 278 -1.34 -10.77 3.34
C CYS A 278 -1.89 -9.38 3.00
N GLY A 279 -1.04 -8.53 2.41
CA GLY A 279 -1.35 -7.15 2.05
C GLY A 279 -1.56 -6.25 3.29
N ASP A 280 -2.41 -5.23 3.17
CA ASP A 280 -2.69 -4.28 4.26
C ASP A 280 -3.28 -4.99 5.49
N ALA A 281 -4.02 -6.09 5.29
CA ALA A 281 -4.50 -6.93 6.38
C ALA A 281 -3.36 -7.49 7.25
N ALA A 282 -2.17 -7.65 6.67
CA ALA A 282 -0.94 -8.06 7.34
C ALA A 282 -0.01 -6.89 7.71
N GLY A 283 -0.37 -5.64 7.38
CA GLY A 283 0.49 -4.47 7.52
C GLY A 283 1.71 -4.49 6.58
N GLN A 284 1.58 -5.15 5.41
CA GLN A 284 2.60 -5.20 4.37
C GLN A 284 2.56 -3.91 3.54
N VAL A 285 2.78 -2.80 4.22
CA VAL A 285 2.75 -1.43 3.69
C VAL A 285 4.05 -0.74 4.09
N ASN A 286 4.59 0.09 3.20
CA ASN A 286 5.72 0.96 3.52
C ASN A 286 5.28 2.01 4.55
N PRO A 287 5.83 2.02 5.77
CA PRO A 287 5.34 2.93 6.81
C PRO A 287 5.63 4.40 6.52
N LEU A 288 6.60 4.71 5.67
CA LEU A 288 7.00 6.08 5.34
C LEU A 288 6.11 6.69 4.26
N THR A 289 5.78 5.90 3.23
CA THR A 289 5.11 6.40 2.03
C THR A 289 3.66 5.95 1.91
N GLY A 290 3.20 5.01 2.75
CA GLY A 290 1.89 4.38 2.60
C GLY A 290 1.79 3.42 1.40
N GLY A 291 2.90 3.22 0.65
CA GLY A 291 2.93 2.35 -0.53
C GLY A 291 2.75 0.87 -0.18
N GLY A 292 1.68 0.24 -0.70
CA GLY A 292 1.32 -1.14 -0.37
C GLY A 292 1.15 -2.06 -1.59
N ILE A 293 1.24 -1.55 -2.83
CA ILE A 293 0.96 -2.35 -4.03
C ILE A 293 1.96 -3.50 -4.16
N ILE A 294 3.25 -3.19 -4.28
CA ILE A 294 4.30 -4.18 -4.52
C ILE A 294 4.53 -5.08 -3.32
N SER A 295 4.58 -4.52 -2.12
CA SER A 295 4.75 -5.30 -0.89
C SER A 295 3.56 -6.23 -0.63
N GLY A 296 2.33 -5.75 -0.85
CA GLY A 296 1.13 -6.56 -0.76
C GLY A 296 1.10 -7.69 -1.79
N MET A 297 1.47 -7.41 -3.05
CA MET A 297 1.56 -8.45 -4.11
C MET A 297 2.65 -9.46 -3.81
N THR A 298 3.80 -9.03 -3.27
CA THR A 298 4.88 -9.94 -2.84
C THR A 298 4.40 -10.85 -1.71
N GLY A 299 3.74 -10.30 -0.69
CA GLY A 299 3.15 -11.09 0.38
C GLY A 299 2.07 -12.05 -0.11
N GLY A 300 1.22 -11.59 -1.06
CA GLY A 300 0.22 -12.42 -1.72
C GLY A 300 0.84 -13.58 -2.51
N MET A 301 1.89 -13.31 -3.28
CA MET A 301 2.66 -14.33 -4.01
C MET A 301 3.17 -15.42 -3.05
N CYS A 302 3.85 -15.02 -1.98
CA CYS A 302 4.35 -15.96 -0.97
C CYS A 302 3.21 -16.77 -0.35
N ALA A 303 2.08 -16.13 0.00
CA ALA A 303 0.92 -16.80 0.58
C ALA A 303 0.31 -17.82 -0.40
N GLY A 304 0.14 -17.45 -1.67
CA GLY A 304 -0.41 -18.34 -2.69
C GLY A 304 0.50 -19.55 -2.97
N GLN A 305 1.81 -19.35 -3.08
CA GLN A 305 2.78 -20.43 -3.28
C GLN A 305 2.76 -21.44 -2.12
N VAL A 306 2.79 -20.93 -0.87
CA VAL A 306 2.75 -21.81 0.32
C VAL A 306 1.41 -22.52 0.44
N ALA A 307 0.30 -21.84 0.17
CA ALA A 307 -1.02 -22.46 0.18
C ALA A 307 -1.11 -23.63 -0.83
N ALA A 308 -0.62 -23.44 -2.04
CA ALA A 308 -0.62 -24.50 -3.07
C ALA A 308 0.23 -25.73 -2.68
N GLN A 309 1.35 -25.50 -2.01
CA GLN A 309 2.18 -26.59 -1.49
C GLN A 309 1.49 -27.31 -0.32
N ALA A 310 0.93 -26.56 0.61
CA ALA A 310 0.26 -27.08 1.79
C ALA A 310 -0.94 -27.99 1.43
N ILE A 311 -1.70 -27.65 0.40
CA ILE A 311 -2.82 -28.49 -0.10
C ILE A 311 -2.35 -29.91 -0.51
N LYS A 312 -1.12 -30.03 -0.98
CA LYS A 312 -0.55 -31.32 -1.42
C LYS A 312 0.11 -32.09 -0.28
N GLU A 313 0.50 -31.41 0.79
CA GLU A 313 1.29 -31.98 1.88
C GLU A 313 0.55 -31.91 3.21
N ASP A 314 0.53 -30.75 3.86
CA ASP A 314 0.01 -30.54 5.21
C ASP A 314 -0.43 -29.08 5.41
N CYS A 315 -1.73 -28.85 5.68
CA CYS A 315 -2.29 -27.53 5.93
C CYS A 315 -2.12 -27.02 7.37
N SER A 316 -1.30 -27.72 8.18
CA SER A 316 -1.07 -27.37 9.58
C SER A 316 -0.28 -26.05 9.73
N LYS A 317 -0.44 -25.44 10.89
CA LYS A 317 0.36 -24.29 11.32
C LYS A 317 1.86 -24.52 11.18
N LYS A 318 2.35 -25.74 11.43
CA LYS A 318 3.77 -26.09 11.30
C LYS A 318 4.25 -25.91 9.87
N PHE A 319 3.48 -26.35 8.88
CA PHE A 319 3.79 -26.19 7.47
C PHE A 319 3.65 -24.73 7.03
N LEU A 320 2.54 -24.08 7.40
CA LEU A 320 2.24 -22.70 7.02
C LEU A 320 3.21 -21.66 7.60
N LYS A 321 4.02 -22.02 8.59
CA LYS A 321 5.13 -21.19 9.07
C LYS A 321 6.13 -20.79 7.97
N GLN A 322 6.21 -21.55 6.89
CA GLN A 322 7.06 -21.21 5.75
C GLN A 322 6.65 -19.88 5.12
N TYR A 323 5.35 -19.57 5.06
CA TYR A 323 4.86 -18.28 4.59
C TYR A 323 5.41 -17.12 5.43
N ASP A 324 5.32 -17.24 6.76
CA ASP A 324 5.80 -16.22 7.68
C ASP A 324 7.29 -15.93 7.44
N LYS A 325 8.10 -16.98 7.29
CA LYS A 325 9.53 -16.86 6.97
C LYS A 325 9.74 -16.16 5.63
N MET A 326 9.09 -16.62 4.56
CA MET A 326 9.23 -16.05 3.21
C MET A 326 8.81 -14.57 3.16
N ALA A 327 7.68 -14.21 3.76
CA ALA A 327 7.18 -12.85 3.79
C ALA A 327 8.11 -11.92 4.59
N HIS A 328 8.63 -12.38 5.73
CA HIS A 328 9.59 -11.61 6.53
C HIS A 328 10.94 -11.44 5.82
N GLU A 329 11.45 -12.48 5.16
CA GLU A 329 12.69 -12.39 4.37
C GLU A 329 12.55 -11.41 3.19
N ALA A 330 11.39 -11.37 2.55
CA ALA A 330 11.15 -10.50 1.41
C ALA A 330 10.89 -9.03 1.78
N LEU A 331 10.26 -8.76 2.93
CA LEU A 331 9.68 -7.43 3.23
C LEU A 331 10.24 -6.75 4.49
N ASP A 332 10.73 -7.51 5.48
CA ASP A 332 11.05 -6.96 6.81
C ASP A 332 12.15 -5.91 6.77
N HIS A 333 13.18 -6.12 5.96
CA HIS A 333 14.30 -5.20 5.90
C HIS A 333 13.86 -3.79 5.48
N GLU A 334 13.05 -3.70 4.42
CA GLU A 334 12.55 -2.42 3.93
C GLU A 334 11.52 -1.81 4.89
N ILE A 335 10.53 -2.58 5.32
CA ILE A 335 9.47 -2.09 6.22
C ILE A 335 10.06 -1.57 7.53
N LYS A 336 10.99 -2.30 8.15
CA LYS A 336 11.65 -1.88 9.40
C LYS A 336 12.55 -0.67 9.21
N ARG A 337 13.22 -0.57 8.07
CA ARG A 337 14.02 0.60 7.70
C ARG A 337 13.14 1.84 7.57
N TYR A 338 12.10 1.78 6.75
CA TYR A 338 11.20 2.91 6.54
C TYR A 338 10.43 3.28 7.80
N LYS A 339 10.11 2.32 8.67
CA LYS A 339 9.49 2.62 9.97
C LYS A 339 10.37 3.51 10.84
N LYS A 340 11.67 3.27 10.89
CA LYS A 340 12.60 4.12 11.64
C LYS A 340 12.73 5.52 11.06
N VAL A 341 12.72 5.63 9.71
CA VAL A 341 12.74 6.93 9.03
C VAL A 341 11.45 7.70 9.34
N GLN A 342 10.29 7.06 9.24
CA GLN A 342 9.00 7.65 9.64
C GLN A 342 9.03 8.14 11.10
N GLU A 343 9.47 7.28 12.03
CA GLU A 343 9.56 7.64 13.45
C GLU A 343 10.49 8.83 13.71
N TYR A 344 11.53 9.02 12.91
CA TYR A 344 12.39 10.19 12.97
C TYR A 344 11.66 11.43 12.42
N LEU A 345 11.09 11.37 11.22
CA LEU A 345 10.38 12.49 10.61
C LEU A 345 9.22 12.97 11.47
N LEU A 346 8.50 12.07 12.13
CA LEU A 346 7.41 12.40 13.06
C LEU A 346 7.84 13.19 14.31
N THR A 347 9.15 13.33 14.57
CA THR A 347 9.69 14.14 15.68
C THR A 347 10.13 15.54 15.27
N LEU A 348 10.14 15.83 13.97
CA LEU A 348 10.63 17.11 13.45
C LEU A 348 9.54 18.19 13.50
N SER A 349 9.98 19.42 13.79
CA SER A 349 9.16 20.63 13.60
C SER A 349 9.23 21.11 12.14
N ASP A 350 8.39 22.09 11.79
CA ASP A 350 8.42 22.72 10.47
C ASP A 350 9.80 23.36 10.19
N GLU A 351 10.38 24.05 11.17
CA GLU A 351 11.70 24.68 11.05
C GLU A 351 12.84 23.64 10.91
N GLU A 352 12.72 22.47 11.55
CA GLU A 352 13.67 21.36 11.34
C GLU A 352 13.54 20.77 9.92
N LEU A 353 12.32 20.66 9.39
CA LEU A 353 12.06 20.23 8.00
C LEU A 353 12.62 21.25 7.00
N ASP A 354 12.43 22.55 7.21
CA ASP A 354 12.97 23.62 6.37
C ASP A 354 14.51 23.59 6.36
N SER A 355 15.13 23.40 7.52
CA SER A 355 16.57 23.25 7.64
C SER A 355 17.12 22.03 6.85
N ILE A 356 16.36 20.93 6.81
CA ILE A 356 16.67 19.78 5.98
C ILE A 356 16.53 20.14 4.50
N GLY A 357 15.43 20.77 4.11
CA GLY A 357 15.22 21.25 2.74
C GLY A 357 16.39 22.09 2.24
N HIS A 358 16.77 23.12 3.00
CA HIS A 358 17.91 24.00 2.67
C HIS A 358 19.23 23.23 2.53
N ALA A 359 19.47 22.20 3.37
CA ALA A 359 20.71 21.42 3.32
C ALA A 359 20.80 20.48 2.09
N PHE A 360 19.66 20.17 1.48
CA PHE A 360 19.60 19.28 0.30
C PHE A 360 19.19 20.02 -0.98
N GLN A 361 18.86 21.30 -0.91
CA GLN A 361 18.52 22.10 -2.08
C GLN A 361 19.72 22.20 -3.03
N GLY A 362 19.51 21.80 -4.30
CA GLY A 362 20.55 21.81 -5.34
C GLY A 362 21.60 20.71 -5.23
N GLU A 363 21.45 19.75 -4.30
CA GLU A 363 22.32 18.58 -4.22
C GLU A 363 21.91 17.52 -5.27
N SER A 364 22.89 16.81 -5.82
CA SER A 364 22.64 15.62 -6.64
C SER A 364 22.71 14.39 -5.78
N PHE A 365 21.61 13.65 -5.69
CA PHE A 365 21.51 12.43 -4.89
C PHE A 365 22.23 11.23 -5.52
N GLU A 366 22.63 11.28 -6.79
CA GLU A 366 23.51 10.28 -7.39
C GLU A 366 24.90 10.28 -6.77
N LYS A 367 25.38 11.46 -6.36
CA LYS A 367 26.74 11.68 -5.89
C LYS A 367 26.88 11.67 -4.37
N ILE A 368 25.76 11.79 -3.64
CA ILE A 368 25.77 11.84 -2.20
C ILE A 368 25.64 10.43 -1.60
N SER A 369 26.57 10.04 -0.73
CA SER A 369 26.50 8.76 -0.04
C SER A 369 25.45 8.77 1.07
N THR A 370 24.95 7.57 1.44
CA THR A 370 24.03 7.42 2.59
C THR A 370 24.67 7.98 3.88
N THR A 371 25.98 7.82 4.05
CA THR A 371 26.73 8.35 5.20
C THR A 371 26.69 9.87 5.22
N GLU A 372 26.89 10.55 4.08
CA GLU A 372 26.82 12.01 4.00
C GLU A 372 25.40 12.53 4.25
N ILE A 373 24.36 11.83 3.75
CA ILE A 373 22.96 12.15 4.06
C ILE A 373 22.75 12.12 5.58
N VAL A 374 23.16 11.03 6.23
CA VAL A 374 23.00 10.90 7.69
C VAL A 374 23.83 11.94 8.44
N GLN A 375 25.05 12.26 8.02
CA GLN A 375 25.88 13.30 8.64
C GLN A 375 25.23 14.68 8.52
N LYS A 376 24.63 15.01 7.36
CA LYS A 376 23.85 16.26 7.20
C LYS A 376 22.66 16.28 8.15
N LEU A 377 21.89 15.21 8.21
CA LEU A 377 20.70 15.10 9.09
C LEU A 377 21.10 15.20 10.58
N VAL A 378 22.21 14.59 11.00
CA VAL A 378 22.69 14.67 12.39
C VAL A 378 23.14 16.09 12.77
N LYS A 379 23.72 16.84 11.84
CA LYS A 379 24.09 18.26 12.09
C LYS A 379 22.86 19.14 12.31
N ILE A 380 21.77 18.87 11.57
CA ILE A 380 20.52 19.62 11.67
C ILE A 380 19.74 19.22 12.93
N SER A 381 19.60 17.94 13.17
CA SER A 381 18.86 17.38 14.29
C SER A 381 19.65 16.26 14.97
N PRO A 382 20.18 16.46 16.17
CA PRO A 382 20.89 15.41 16.93
C PRO A 382 20.03 14.16 17.19
N LYS A 383 18.69 14.29 17.15
CA LYS A 383 17.74 13.16 17.25
C LYS A 383 17.94 12.16 16.11
N ALA A 384 18.47 12.61 14.94
CA ALA A 384 18.79 11.75 13.81
C ALA A 384 19.77 10.64 14.19
N LEU A 385 20.79 10.94 15.00
CA LEU A 385 21.78 9.96 15.45
C LEU A 385 21.14 8.82 16.26
N LEU A 386 20.19 9.15 17.14
CA LEU A 386 19.49 8.18 17.99
C LEU A 386 18.57 7.27 17.17
N LYS A 387 17.93 7.80 16.15
CA LYS A 387 16.92 7.08 15.33
C LYS A 387 17.53 6.40 14.09
N LEU A 388 18.49 7.05 13.45
CA LEU A 388 19.09 6.63 12.18
C LEU A 388 20.52 6.10 12.30
N GLY A 389 21.20 6.25 13.44
CA GLY A 389 22.62 5.89 13.62
C GLY A 389 22.98 4.42 13.41
N LYS A 390 22.00 3.51 13.27
CA LYS A 390 22.21 2.12 12.87
C LYS A 390 22.17 1.89 11.35
N PHE A 391 22.02 2.95 10.56
CA PHE A 391 22.08 2.91 9.09
C PHE A 391 23.46 3.37 8.56
N ILE A 392 24.30 3.88 9.43
CA ILE A 392 25.72 4.15 9.22
C ILE A 392 26.50 2.89 9.62
#